data_6c27bcebcaa7e84ebc19169255e2f984
#
_entry.id   6c27bcebcaa7e84ebc19169255e2f984
#
_cell.length_a   1.000
_cell.length_b   1.000
_cell.length_c   1.000
_cell.angle_alpha   90.00
_cell.angle_beta   90.00
_cell.angle_gamma   90.00
#
_symmetry.space_group_name_H-M   'P 1'
#
loop_
_entity.id
_entity.type
_entity.pdbx_description
1 polymer ?
#
loop_
_entity_poly.entity_id
_entity_poly.type
_entity_poly.pdbx_seq_one_letter_code
_entity_poly.pdbx_strand_id
1 'polypeptide(L)'
;LSLTDAANGVAQLIIIGENTDATFMGLASLEQMLDATTTAMPTVTISDYADLKERGIIEGFYGKPYSCEVRKDLLRFMMRNKMNCYVYGPKSDVYHSGKWDEAYPTTLTESQRKSGFVTQQDLREFTSVAHQTKVSVVWAIHPGESLLEDNDVVSKIVGKFAKMYDLGFRQFAVFADDVGVPGTQSGMELTATRISEIQRSMESRWNTTGANPADTIKPLRFTPQIYCYNFAGSAWQFNTFFKTLSAMPSNVTVYY
;
A
#
# COMPACT_ATOMS: atom_id res chain seq x y z
N LEU A 1 -20.74 3.94 17.43
CA LEU A 1 -21.66 5.03 17.15
C LEU A 1 -22.88 4.87 18.03
N SER A 2 -23.35 5.93 18.64
CA SER A 2 -24.59 5.95 19.44
C SER A 2 -25.40 7.17 19.07
N LEU A 3 -26.68 6.99 18.83
CA LEU A 3 -27.68 8.03 18.68
C LEU A 3 -28.70 7.86 19.83
N THR A 4 -28.85 8.86 20.67
CA THR A 4 -29.74 8.83 21.81
C THR A 4 -30.59 10.09 21.90
N ASP A 5 -31.81 9.97 22.43
CA ASP A 5 -32.61 11.13 22.80
C ASP A 5 -32.01 11.76 24.06
N ALA A 6 -31.76 13.05 24.01
CA ALA A 6 -31.37 13.79 25.20
C ALA A 6 -32.57 14.15 26.05
N ALA A 7 -32.38 14.28 27.35
CA ALA A 7 -33.43 14.63 28.31
C ALA A 7 -34.10 16.02 28.03
N ASN A 8 -33.50 16.82 27.16
CA ASN A 8 -34.00 18.16 26.75
C ASN A 8 -34.53 18.18 25.32
N GLY A 9 -34.82 17.04 24.71
CA GLY A 9 -35.35 16.91 23.35
C GLY A 9 -34.34 17.17 22.23
N VAL A 10 -33.03 17.24 22.55
CA VAL A 10 -31.96 17.37 21.54
C VAL A 10 -31.32 15.99 21.34
N ALA A 11 -31.40 15.49 20.11
CA ALA A 11 -30.72 14.24 19.76
C ALA A 11 -29.20 14.39 19.84
N GLN A 12 -28.52 13.40 20.42
CA GLN A 12 -27.07 13.35 20.47
C GLN A 12 -26.54 12.22 19.58
N LEU A 13 -25.60 12.57 18.69
CA LEU A 13 -24.83 11.62 17.91
C LEU A 13 -23.39 11.55 18.48
N ILE A 14 -23.00 10.36 18.94
CA ILE A 14 -21.67 10.13 19.50
C ILE A 14 -20.97 9.06 18.64
N ILE A 15 -19.78 9.38 18.13
CA ILE A 15 -18.89 8.44 17.42
C ILE A 15 -17.60 8.32 18.24
N ILE A 16 -17.32 7.12 18.73
CA ILE A 16 -16.10 6.81 19.50
C ILE A 16 -15.32 5.74 18.73
N GLY A 17 -14.05 5.97 18.48
CA GLY A 17 -13.12 5.02 17.91
C GLY A 17 -11.91 4.83 18.84
N GLU A 18 -11.25 3.69 18.75
CA GLU A 18 -10.00 3.39 19.45
C GLU A 18 -8.89 4.42 19.11
N ASN A 19 -8.94 4.94 17.91
CA ASN A 19 -8.02 5.97 17.40
C ASN A 19 -8.73 6.85 16.36
N THR A 20 -8.02 7.83 15.81
CA THR A 20 -8.57 8.77 14.81
C THR A 20 -9.10 8.05 13.56
N ASP A 21 -8.39 7.02 13.07
CA ASP A 21 -8.81 6.29 11.87
C ASP A 21 -10.09 5.46 12.16
N ALA A 22 -10.18 4.83 13.32
CA ALA A 22 -11.39 4.13 13.75
C ALA A 22 -12.58 5.08 13.92
N THR A 23 -12.37 6.28 14.48
CA THR A 23 -13.40 7.32 14.57
C THR A 23 -13.86 7.75 13.18
N PHE A 24 -12.93 7.91 12.24
CA PHE A 24 -13.24 8.23 10.86
C PHE A 24 -14.07 7.13 10.17
N MET A 25 -13.77 5.85 10.43
CA MET A 25 -14.58 4.73 9.93
C MET A 25 -16.00 4.71 10.53
N GLY A 26 -16.20 5.28 11.72
CA GLY A 26 -17.53 5.50 12.30
C GLY A 26 -18.40 6.48 11.49
N LEU A 27 -17.80 7.44 10.77
CA LEU A 27 -18.52 8.29 9.84
C LEU A 27 -19.06 7.52 8.63
N ALA A 28 -18.34 6.52 8.14
CA ALA A 28 -18.84 5.63 7.10
C ALA A 28 -20.07 4.83 7.56
N SER A 29 -20.11 4.39 8.84
CA SER A 29 -21.33 3.79 9.42
C SER A 29 -22.50 4.78 9.42
N LEU A 30 -22.26 6.01 9.78
CA LEU A 30 -23.28 7.05 9.77
C LEU A 30 -23.77 7.31 8.33
N GLU A 31 -22.87 7.45 7.36
CA GLU A 31 -23.22 7.63 5.94
C GLU A 31 -24.11 6.49 5.42
N GLN A 32 -23.80 5.24 5.81
CA GLN A 32 -24.61 4.08 5.41
C GLN A 32 -26.02 4.05 6.03
N MET A 33 -26.26 4.76 7.12
CA MET A 33 -27.56 4.91 7.74
C MET A 33 -28.39 6.08 7.15
N LEU A 34 -27.71 6.99 6.47
CA LEU A 34 -28.31 8.18 5.87
C LEU A 34 -28.49 7.96 4.36
N ASP A 35 -29.66 8.23 3.86
CA ASP A 35 -29.93 8.37 2.44
C ASP A 35 -30.63 9.71 2.14
N ALA A 36 -30.81 10.03 0.86
CA ALA A 36 -31.43 11.30 0.45
C ALA A 36 -32.89 11.47 0.92
N THR A 37 -33.52 10.42 1.40
CA THR A 37 -34.93 10.40 1.86
C THR A 37 -35.04 10.26 3.38
N THR A 38 -33.94 10.10 4.09
CA THR A 38 -33.94 9.93 5.55
C THR A 38 -34.37 11.22 6.24
N THR A 39 -35.54 11.21 6.84
CA THR A 39 -36.12 12.32 7.60
C THR A 39 -36.07 12.12 9.11
N ALA A 40 -35.82 10.90 9.56
CA ALA A 40 -35.69 10.54 10.97
C ALA A 40 -34.71 9.37 11.12
N MET A 41 -33.90 9.41 12.15
CA MET A 41 -33.01 8.31 12.51
C MET A 41 -33.51 7.62 13.77
N PRO A 42 -33.51 6.27 13.84
CA PRO A 42 -33.86 5.55 15.04
C PRO A 42 -32.80 5.79 16.13
N THR A 43 -33.23 5.75 17.39
CA THR A 43 -32.31 5.62 18.52
C THR A 43 -31.60 4.28 18.43
N VAL A 44 -30.28 4.30 18.27
CA VAL A 44 -29.49 3.09 18.01
C VAL A 44 -28.10 3.20 18.61
N THR A 45 -27.57 2.07 19.07
CA THR A 45 -26.15 1.91 19.40
C THR A 45 -25.54 0.85 18.48
N ILE A 46 -24.46 1.21 17.78
CA ILE A 46 -23.73 0.32 16.88
C ILE A 46 -22.33 0.11 17.48
N SER A 47 -21.98 -1.16 17.70
CA SER A 47 -20.61 -1.59 17.97
C SER A 47 -20.08 -2.32 16.74
N ASP A 48 -18.97 -1.83 16.19
CA ASP A 48 -18.40 -2.34 14.94
C ASP A 48 -16.88 -2.42 15.07
N TYR A 49 -16.30 -3.45 14.50
CA TYR A 49 -14.85 -3.68 14.46
C TYR A 49 -14.47 -4.44 13.18
N ALA A 50 -13.20 -4.36 12.85
CA ALA A 50 -12.68 -5.04 11.67
C ALA A 50 -11.96 -6.33 12.07
N ASP A 51 -12.41 -7.48 11.54
CA ASP A 51 -11.74 -8.77 11.74
C ASP A 51 -10.35 -8.81 11.09
N LEU A 52 -10.18 -8.11 9.94
CA LEU A 52 -8.92 -7.98 9.24
C LEU A 52 -8.38 -6.56 9.40
N LYS A 53 -7.11 -6.45 9.82
CA LYS A 53 -6.44 -5.15 9.97
C LYS A 53 -6.31 -4.42 8.63
N GLU A 54 -6.09 -5.14 7.55
CA GLU A 54 -5.97 -4.60 6.20
C GLU A 54 -7.07 -5.13 5.29
N ARG A 55 -7.73 -4.22 4.61
CA ARG A 55 -8.84 -4.48 3.68
C ARG A 55 -8.63 -3.55 2.50
N GLY A 56 -8.43 -4.10 1.32
CA GLY A 56 -8.04 -3.24 0.23
C GLY A 56 -8.01 -3.86 -1.14
N ILE A 57 -7.39 -3.13 -2.05
CA ILE A 57 -7.27 -3.45 -3.46
C ILE A 57 -5.79 -3.47 -3.83
N ILE A 58 -5.38 -4.45 -4.65
CA ILE A 58 -4.08 -4.48 -5.31
C ILE A 58 -4.31 -4.23 -6.81
N GLU A 59 -3.75 -3.11 -7.32
CA GLU A 59 -3.66 -2.84 -8.74
C GLU A 59 -2.37 -3.48 -9.28
N GLY A 60 -2.37 -4.82 -9.47
CA GLY A 60 -1.21 -5.61 -9.87
C GLY A 60 -1.41 -6.36 -11.19
N PHE A 61 -2.38 -5.98 -11.99
CA PHE A 61 -2.75 -6.68 -13.22
C PHE A 61 -1.97 -6.17 -14.45
N TYR A 62 -1.98 -7.00 -15.51
CA TYR A 62 -1.50 -6.64 -16.84
C TYR A 62 -2.59 -5.92 -17.64
N GLY A 63 -2.18 -5.18 -18.67
CA GLY A 63 -3.07 -4.42 -19.52
C GLY A 63 -3.10 -2.93 -19.17
N LYS A 64 -4.13 -2.23 -19.60
CA LYS A 64 -4.21 -0.78 -19.38
C LYS A 64 -4.47 -0.49 -17.91
N PRO A 65 -3.59 0.26 -17.22
CA PRO A 65 -3.80 0.65 -15.83
C PRO A 65 -5.06 1.51 -15.66
N TYR A 66 -5.58 1.59 -14.44
CA TYR A 66 -6.63 2.56 -14.12
C TYR A 66 -6.16 3.99 -14.39
N SER A 67 -7.09 4.85 -14.81
CA SER A 67 -6.80 6.29 -14.88
C SER A 67 -6.67 6.87 -13.46
N CYS A 68 -6.04 8.04 -13.35
CA CYS A 68 -5.92 8.73 -12.08
C CYS A 68 -7.29 9.03 -11.46
N GLU A 69 -8.28 9.40 -12.28
CA GLU A 69 -9.65 9.65 -11.81
C GLU A 69 -10.30 8.37 -11.24
N VAL A 70 -10.19 7.25 -11.94
CA VAL A 70 -10.71 5.96 -11.44
C VAL A 70 -10.04 5.57 -10.12
N ARG A 71 -8.73 5.78 -9.98
CA ARG A 71 -8.03 5.52 -8.70
C ARG A 71 -8.55 6.41 -7.57
N LYS A 72 -8.78 7.70 -7.84
CA LYS A 72 -9.35 8.63 -6.86
C LYS A 72 -10.78 8.24 -6.45
N ASP A 73 -11.59 7.78 -7.41
CA ASP A 73 -12.94 7.28 -7.13
C ASP A 73 -12.93 5.97 -6.34
N LEU A 74 -11.98 5.07 -6.65
CA LEU A 74 -11.76 3.86 -5.85
C LEU A 74 -11.38 4.20 -4.40
N LEU A 75 -10.53 5.21 -4.15
CA LEU A 75 -10.22 5.63 -2.78
C LEU A 75 -11.46 6.14 -2.03
N ARG A 76 -12.33 6.89 -2.70
CA ARG A 76 -13.60 7.35 -2.11
C ARG A 76 -14.55 6.18 -1.84
N PHE A 77 -14.65 5.23 -2.78
CA PHE A 77 -15.40 3.99 -2.58
C PHE A 77 -14.85 3.19 -1.39
N MET A 78 -13.54 3.04 -1.30
CA MET A 78 -12.88 2.34 -0.20
C MET A 78 -13.16 2.97 1.15
N MET A 79 -13.12 4.31 1.24
CA MET A 79 -13.49 5.05 2.45
C MET A 79 -14.91 4.70 2.92
N ARG A 80 -15.89 4.76 2.02
CA ARG A 80 -17.30 4.46 2.32
C ARG A 80 -17.53 3.02 2.76
N ASN A 81 -16.70 2.10 2.27
CA ASN A 81 -16.78 0.67 2.58
C ASN A 81 -15.75 0.23 3.63
N LYS A 82 -15.17 1.16 4.39
CA LYS A 82 -14.22 0.90 5.48
C LYS A 82 -12.99 0.08 5.06
N MET A 83 -12.61 0.19 3.78
CA MET A 83 -11.35 -0.36 3.27
C MET A 83 -10.22 0.65 3.51
N ASN A 84 -9.00 0.19 3.75
CA ASN A 84 -7.93 1.03 4.26
C ASN A 84 -6.57 0.87 3.58
N CYS A 85 -6.46 0.02 2.55
CA CYS A 85 -5.18 -0.23 1.88
C CYS A 85 -5.36 -0.33 0.37
N TYR A 86 -4.63 0.49 -0.39
CA TYR A 86 -4.53 0.42 -1.84
C TYR A 86 -3.08 0.16 -2.24
N VAL A 87 -2.81 -0.93 -2.95
CA VAL A 87 -1.47 -1.26 -3.44
C VAL A 87 -1.38 -0.88 -4.91
N TYR A 88 -0.49 0.07 -5.21
CA TYR A 88 -0.19 0.53 -6.56
C TYR A 88 0.99 -0.23 -7.13
N GLY A 89 0.77 -1.08 -8.09
CA GLY A 89 1.80 -1.87 -8.78
C GLY A 89 1.33 -2.41 -10.13
N PRO A 90 0.70 -1.57 -11.00
CA PRO A 90 0.23 -2.04 -12.31
C PRO A 90 1.41 -2.48 -13.17
N LYS A 91 1.38 -3.73 -13.66
CA LYS A 91 2.48 -4.35 -14.43
C LYS A 91 2.83 -3.59 -15.72
N SER A 92 1.91 -2.81 -16.26
CA SER A 92 2.13 -1.99 -17.46
C SER A 92 2.65 -0.58 -17.15
N ASP A 93 2.81 -0.21 -15.89
CA ASP A 93 3.51 1.02 -15.51
C ASP A 93 5.02 0.79 -15.62
N VAL A 94 5.63 1.40 -16.62
CA VAL A 94 7.07 1.24 -16.88
C VAL A 94 7.94 1.74 -15.72
N TYR A 95 7.46 2.68 -14.92
CA TYR A 95 8.18 3.23 -13.75
C TYR A 95 8.02 2.40 -12.49
N HIS A 96 7.14 1.42 -12.51
CA HIS A 96 7.04 0.35 -11.53
C HIS A 96 8.01 -0.80 -11.85
N SER A 97 8.27 -1.08 -13.14
CA SER A 97 9.02 -2.26 -13.60
C SER A 97 10.21 -1.89 -14.51
N GLY A 98 10.04 -1.79 -15.83
CA GLY A 98 11.14 -1.70 -16.79
C GLY A 98 12.06 -0.47 -16.65
N LYS A 99 11.57 0.63 -16.06
CA LYS A 99 12.29 1.87 -15.73
C LYS A 99 12.15 2.20 -14.26
N TRP A 100 12.20 1.18 -13.43
CA TRP A 100 11.86 1.26 -12.02
C TRP A 100 12.74 2.23 -11.21
N ASP A 101 13.97 2.50 -11.63
CA ASP A 101 14.91 3.45 -11.00
C ASP A 101 14.78 4.89 -11.53
N GLU A 102 14.08 5.11 -12.66
CA GLU A 102 13.83 6.44 -13.21
C GLU A 102 12.72 7.18 -12.44
N ALA A 103 12.74 8.51 -12.50
CA ALA A 103 11.65 9.34 -11.98
C ALA A 103 10.45 9.30 -12.92
N TYR A 104 9.23 9.43 -12.36
CA TYR A 104 8.05 9.69 -13.19
C TYR A 104 8.19 11.00 -13.95
N PRO A 105 7.63 11.11 -15.17
CA PRO A 105 7.69 12.33 -15.97
C PRO A 105 6.82 13.44 -15.36
N THR A 106 7.16 14.67 -15.67
CA THR A 106 6.33 15.85 -15.35
C THR A 106 5.27 16.12 -16.41
N THR A 107 5.51 15.68 -17.66
CA THR A 107 4.61 15.84 -18.81
C THR A 107 4.50 14.54 -19.60
N LEU A 108 3.40 14.35 -20.30
CA LEU A 108 3.15 13.18 -21.14
C LEU A 108 2.72 13.61 -22.53
N THR A 109 3.13 12.87 -23.54
CA THR A 109 2.52 12.93 -24.87
C THR A 109 1.09 12.38 -24.81
N GLU A 110 0.27 12.74 -25.80
CA GLU A 110 -1.10 12.21 -25.91
C GLU A 110 -1.13 10.66 -26.00
N SER A 111 -0.19 10.08 -26.74
CA SER A 111 -0.04 8.63 -26.86
C SER A 111 0.26 7.96 -25.52
N GLN A 112 1.20 8.51 -24.75
CA GLN A 112 1.52 8.00 -23.42
C GLN A 112 0.32 8.08 -22.46
N ARG A 113 -0.43 9.20 -22.50
CA ARG A 113 -1.64 9.37 -21.67
C ARG A 113 -2.73 8.36 -22.06
N LYS A 114 -2.94 8.13 -23.37
CA LYS A 114 -3.86 7.09 -23.85
C LYS A 114 -3.46 5.68 -23.43
N SER A 115 -2.16 5.42 -23.27
CA SER A 115 -1.61 4.15 -22.79
C SER A 115 -1.69 3.98 -21.25
N GLY A 116 -2.17 5.00 -20.53
CA GLY A 116 -2.35 4.94 -19.08
C GLY A 116 -1.12 5.34 -18.27
N PHE A 117 -0.13 6.00 -18.89
CA PHE A 117 1.00 6.57 -18.15
C PHE A 117 0.52 7.71 -17.25
N VAL A 118 1.23 7.91 -16.15
CA VAL A 118 0.94 8.96 -15.17
C VAL A 118 2.14 9.88 -14.97
N THR A 119 1.85 11.13 -14.60
CA THR A 119 2.86 12.12 -14.23
C THR A 119 3.10 12.15 -12.72
N GLN A 120 4.16 12.87 -12.31
CA GLN A 120 4.37 13.20 -10.89
C GLN A 120 3.16 13.92 -10.29
N GLN A 121 2.52 14.82 -11.06
CA GLN A 121 1.35 15.57 -10.61
C GLN A 121 0.15 14.64 -10.40
N ASP A 122 -0.12 13.71 -11.31
CA ASP A 122 -1.18 12.72 -11.17
C ASP A 122 -1.00 11.89 -9.88
N LEU A 123 0.25 11.52 -9.54
CA LEU A 123 0.56 10.77 -8.32
C LEU A 123 0.41 11.62 -7.05
N ARG A 124 0.78 12.91 -7.08
CA ARG A 124 0.52 13.84 -5.95
C ARG A 124 -0.96 14.00 -5.68
N GLU A 125 -1.77 14.15 -6.72
CA GLU A 125 -3.23 14.23 -6.58
C GLU A 125 -3.81 12.93 -6.01
N PHE A 126 -3.32 11.78 -6.48
CA PHE A 126 -3.74 10.48 -5.96
C PHE A 126 -3.42 10.34 -4.47
N THR A 127 -2.19 10.64 -4.03
CA THR A 127 -1.80 10.58 -2.62
C THR A 127 -2.53 11.61 -1.76
N SER A 128 -2.84 12.79 -2.31
CA SER A 128 -3.66 13.80 -1.62
C SER A 128 -5.06 13.27 -1.31
N VAL A 129 -5.73 12.63 -2.29
CA VAL A 129 -7.03 12.01 -2.06
C VAL A 129 -6.92 10.82 -1.08
N ALA A 130 -5.85 10.05 -1.13
CA ALA A 130 -5.61 8.97 -0.18
C ALA A 130 -5.54 9.49 1.27
N HIS A 131 -4.87 10.61 1.50
CA HIS A 131 -4.85 11.29 2.80
C HIS A 131 -6.24 11.72 3.27
N GLN A 132 -7.04 12.30 2.36
CA GLN A 132 -8.41 12.75 2.66
C GLN A 132 -9.34 11.58 3.00
N THR A 133 -9.16 10.45 2.35
CA THR A 133 -10.00 9.25 2.51
C THR A 133 -9.48 8.29 3.59
N LYS A 134 -8.35 8.58 4.22
CA LYS A 134 -7.69 7.72 5.20
C LYS A 134 -7.34 6.31 4.66
N VAL A 135 -7.19 6.18 3.35
CA VAL A 135 -6.70 4.97 2.70
C VAL A 135 -5.19 5.03 2.58
N SER A 136 -4.49 4.06 3.15
CA SER A 136 -3.05 3.93 2.99
C SER A 136 -2.72 3.48 1.57
N VAL A 137 -1.91 4.26 0.85
CA VAL A 137 -1.44 3.87 -0.47
C VAL A 137 -0.03 3.30 -0.37
N VAL A 138 0.14 2.06 -0.82
CA VAL A 138 1.43 1.38 -0.93
C VAL A 138 1.92 1.52 -2.36
N TRP A 139 3.08 2.14 -2.58
CA TRP A 139 3.70 2.15 -3.90
C TRP A 139 4.66 0.97 -4.03
N ALA A 140 4.40 0.11 -5.02
CA ALA A 140 5.22 -1.07 -5.25
C ALA A 140 6.28 -0.82 -6.34
N ILE A 141 7.44 -1.47 -6.20
CA ILE A 141 8.50 -1.53 -7.19
C ILE A 141 8.71 -2.99 -7.61
N HIS A 142 8.95 -3.23 -8.90
CA HIS A 142 9.29 -4.54 -9.44
C HIS A 142 10.66 -4.47 -10.11
N PRO A 143 11.76 -4.69 -9.36
CA PRO A 143 13.12 -4.52 -9.87
C PRO A 143 13.56 -5.68 -10.79
N GLY A 144 12.72 -6.70 -10.97
CA GLY A 144 13.05 -7.88 -11.77
C GLY A 144 14.29 -8.61 -11.23
N GLU A 145 15.08 -9.15 -12.15
CA GLU A 145 16.33 -9.86 -11.83
C GLU A 145 17.38 -8.99 -11.14
N SER A 146 17.28 -7.66 -11.30
CA SER A 146 18.17 -6.71 -10.60
C SER A 146 18.16 -6.89 -9.09
N LEU A 147 17.06 -7.43 -8.51
CA LEU A 147 17.03 -7.73 -7.08
C LEU A 147 18.14 -8.66 -6.64
N LEU A 148 18.63 -9.56 -7.51
CA LEU A 148 19.70 -10.51 -7.21
C LEU A 148 21.02 -10.18 -7.94
N GLU A 149 20.98 -9.52 -9.07
CA GLU A 149 22.14 -9.34 -9.95
C GLU A 149 22.84 -7.98 -9.78
N ASP A 150 22.10 -6.94 -9.39
CA ASP A 150 22.66 -5.59 -9.24
C ASP A 150 23.15 -5.36 -7.80
N ASN A 151 24.46 -5.12 -7.63
CA ASN A 151 25.06 -4.85 -6.33
C ASN A 151 24.61 -3.53 -5.71
N ASP A 152 24.14 -2.59 -6.52
CA ASP A 152 23.66 -1.27 -6.06
C ASP A 152 22.12 -1.22 -5.89
N VAL A 153 21.43 -2.35 -6.06
CA VAL A 153 19.96 -2.40 -6.09
C VAL A 153 19.31 -1.79 -4.84
N VAL A 154 19.88 -2.02 -3.65
CA VAL A 154 19.33 -1.47 -2.41
C VAL A 154 19.35 0.05 -2.43
N SER A 155 20.47 0.66 -2.81
CA SER A 155 20.60 2.12 -2.89
C SER A 155 19.68 2.72 -3.95
N LYS A 156 19.55 2.06 -5.11
CA LYS A 156 18.65 2.47 -6.19
C LYS A 156 17.18 2.38 -5.77
N ILE A 157 16.76 1.29 -5.12
CA ILE A 157 15.39 1.12 -4.62
C ILE A 157 15.08 2.19 -3.56
N VAL A 158 15.94 2.40 -2.57
CA VAL A 158 15.75 3.44 -1.55
C VAL A 158 15.74 4.84 -2.18
N GLY A 159 16.58 5.08 -3.19
CA GLY A 159 16.57 6.32 -3.98
C GLY A 159 15.27 6.53 -4.75
N LYS A 160 14.69 5.47 -5.32
CA LYS A 160 13.37 5.54 -5.94
C LYS A 160 12.26 5.78 -4.92
N PHE A 161 12.30 5.09 -3.79
CA PHE A 161 11.33 5.31 -2.72
C PHE A 161 11.39 6.75 -2.18
N ALA A 162 12.57 7.38 -2.16
CA ALA A 162 12.68 8.79 -1.80
C ALA A 162 11.95 9.70 -2.80
N LYS A 163 12.07 9.44 -4.11
CA LYS A 163 11.31 10.18 -5.12
C LYS A 163 9.80 10.01 -4.93
N MET A 164 9.35 8.79 -4.56
CA MET A 164 7.93 8.52 -4.30
C MET A 164 7.44 9.11 -2.97
N TYR A 165 8.31 9.15 -1.95
CA TYR A 165 8.03 9.84 -0.70
C TYR A 165 7.73 11.33 -0.93
N ASP A 166 8.51 11.99 -1.80
CA ASP A 166 8.30 13.39 -2.19
C ASP A 166 6.99 13.61 -2.96
N LEU A 167 6.41 12.54 -3.52
CA LEU A 167 5.09 12.53 -4.15
C LEU A 167 3.95 12.21 -3.16
N GLY A 168 4.24 12.02 -1.87
CA GLY A 168 3.26 11.82 -0.81
C GLY A 168 3.06 10.37 -0.36
N PHE A 169 3.74 9.40 -0.95
CA PHE A 169 3.65 8.01 -0.48
C PHE A 169 4.37 7.84 0.86
N ARG A 170 3.79 7.02 1.74
CA ARG A 170 4.34 6.72 3.08
C ARG A 170 4.44 5.21 3.35
N GLN A 171 4.15 4.38 2.34
CA GLN A 171 4.33 2.94 2.41
C GLN A 171 4.80 2.41 1.07
N PHE A 172 5.68 1.41 1.09
CA PHE A 172 6.34 0.88 -0.08
C PHE A 172 6.29 -0.64 -0.11
N ALA A 173 6.40 -1.21 -1.32
CA ALA A 173 6.51 -2.64 -1.52
C ALA A 173 7.61 -2.97 -2.53
N VAL A 174 8.21 -4.14 -2.37
CA VAL A 174 9.06 -4.77 -3.38
C VAL A 174 8.32 -6.02 -3.88
N PHE A 175 8.04 -6.05 -5.17
CA PHE A 175 7.45 -7.21 -5.83
C PHE A 175 8.56 -7.95 -6.58
N ALA A 176 8.78 -9.20 -6.20
CA ALA A 176 9.71 -10.11 -6.85
C ALA A 176 8.98 -11.34 -7.44
N ASP A 177 7.65 -11.22 -7.59
CA ASP A 177 6.87 -12.21 -8.33
C ASP A 177 7.26 -12.22 -9.81
N ASP A 178 7.11 -13.38 -10.45
CA ASP A 178 7.40 -13.61 -11.88
C ASP A 178 8.86 -13.32 -12.31
N VAL A 179 9.81 -13.44 -11.40
CA VAL A 179 11.25 -13.38 -11.68
C VAL A 179 11.93 -14.69 -11.32
N GLY A 180 13.19 -14.85 -11.72
CA GLY A 180 13.97 -16.05 -11.46
C GLY A 180 14.02 -16.43 -9.98
N VAL A 181 13.66 -17.68 -9.69
CA VAL A 181 13.69 -18.21 -8.33
C VAL A 181 15.14 -18.57 -7.96
N PRO A 182 15.67 -18.12 -6.81
CA PRO A 182 17.00 -18.48 -6.38
C PRO A 182 17.16 -20.00 -6.24
N GLY A 183 18.04 -20.58 -7.06
CA GLY A 183 18.30 -22.03 -7.06
C GLY A 183 19.25 -22.50 -5.94
N THR A 184 19.90 -21.57 -5.25
CA THR A 184 20.89 -21.83 -4.20
C THR A 184 20.48 -21.18 -2.88
N GLN A 185 20.93 -21.75 -1.77
CA GLN A 185 20.71 -21.18 -0.45
C GLN A 185 21.28 -19.76 -0.35
N SER A 186 22.46 -19.51 -0.89
CA SER A 186 23.07 -18.17 -0.89
C SER A 186 22.25 -17.13 -1.65
N GLY A 187 21.61 -17.50 -2.77
CA GLY A 187 20.70 -16.62 -3.49
C GLY A 187 19.43 -16.29 -2.69
N MET A 188 18.90 -17.27 -1.96
CA MET A 188 17.76 -17.06 -1.06
C MET A 188 18.13 -16.15 0.11
N GLU A 189 19.31 -16.35 0.71
CA GLU A 189 19.85 -15.50 1.77
C GLU A 189 20.10 -14.07 1.29
N LEU A 190 20.57 -13.91 0.05
CA LEU A 190 20.76 -12.59 -0.57
C LEU A 190 19.44 -11.84 -0.72
N THR A 191 18.34 -12.52 -1.10
CA THR A 191 17.01 -11.92 -1.15
C THR A 191 16.62 -11.35 0.23
N ALA A 192 16.69 -12.19 1.27
CA ALA A 192 16.31 -11.78 2.63
C ALA A 192 17.22 -10.64 3.15
N THR A 193 18.51 -10.69 2.84
CA THR A 193 19.46 -9.64 3.20
C THR A 193 19.10 -8.31 2.56
N ARG A 194 18.86 -8.28 1.24
CA ARG A 194 18.55 -7.06 0.50
C ARG A 194 17.22 -6.43 0.94
N ILE A 195 16.20 -7.25 1.15
CA ILE A 195 14.91 -6.77 1.69
C ILE A 195 15.11 -6.18 3.10
N SER A 196 15.92 -6.83 3.94
CA SER A 196 16.25 -6.33 5.28
C SER A 196 17.02 -5.01 5.25
N GLU A 197 17.95 -4.86 4.33
CA GLU A 197 18.72 -3.63 4.13
C GLU A 197 17.84 -2.48 3.63
N ILE A 198 16.92 -2.75 2.68
CA ILE A 198 15.94 -1.77 2.23
C ILE A 198 15.10 -1.30 3.40
N GLN A 199 14.51 -2.20 4.19
CA GLN A 199 13.68 -1.86 5.35
C GLN A 199 14.45 -0.98 6.34
N ARG A 200 15.65 -1.39 6.75
CA ARG A 200 16.49 -0.64 7.70
C ARG A 200 16.90 0.74 7.15
N SER A 201 17.26 0.81 5.87
CA SER A 201 17.63 2.07 5.21
C SER A 201 16.47 3.05 5.17
N MET A 202 15.27 2.56 4.92
CA MET A 202 14.05 3.36 4.94
C MET A 202 13.75 3.87 6.35
N GLU A 203 13.79 3.00 7.36
CA GLU A 203 13.54 3.38 8.76
C GLU A 203 14.55 4.41 9.26
N SER A 204 15.84 4.21 8.99
CA SER A 204 16.88 5.14 9.38
C SER A 204 16.74 6.52 8.74
N ARG A 205 16.13 6.58 7.56
CA ARG A 205 15.93 7.82 6.82
C ARG A 205 14.70 8.62 7.28
N TRP A 206 13.58 7.95 7.58
CA TRP A 206 12.29 8.61 7.80
C TRP A 206 11.67 8.38 9.18
N ASN A 207 12.06 7.31 9.88
CA ASN A 207 11.49 6.98 11.19
C ASN A 207 12.46 7.35 12.33
N THR A 208 13.07 8.52 12.22
CA THR A 208 14.02 9.01 13.23
C THR A 208 13.29 9.44 14.51
N THR A 209 14.01 9.41 15.65
CA THR A 209 13.45 9.86 16.93
C THR A 209 12.97 11.31 16.83
N GLY A 210 11.72 11.56 17.19
CA GLY A 210 11.11 12.89 17.11
C GLY A 210 10.57 13.28 15.74
N ALA A 211 10.62 12.40 14.74
CA ALA A 211 9.96 12.63 13.44
C ALA A 211 8.46 12.86 13.63
N ASN A 212 7.89 13.76 12.82
CA ASN A 212 6.45 13.93 12.79
C ASN A 212 5.79 12.63 12.30
N PRO A 213 4.79 12.07 13.01
CA PRO A 213 4.11 10.84 12.60
C PRO A 213 3.57 10.86 11.15
N ALA A 214 3.19 12.04 10.64
CA ALA A 214 2.75 12.19 9.25
C ALA A 214 3.87 12.02 8.22
N ASP A 215 5.12 12.17 8.64
CA ASP A 215 6.31 12.07 7.80
C ASP A 215 7.04 10.73 7.96
N THR A 216 6.61 9.89 8.90
CA THR A 216 7.13 8.54 9.04
C THR A 216 6.60 7.61 7.95
N ILE A 217 7.35 6.56 7.66
CA ILE A 217 6.93 5.50 6.75
C ILE A 217 6.41 4.29 7.50
N LYS A 218 5.48 3.59 6.87
CA LYS A 218 5.03 2.27 7.34
C LYS A 218 6.02 1.18 6.91
N PRO A 219 6.01 0.02 7.59
CA PRO A 219 6.87 -1.10 7.22
C PRO A 219 6.70 -1.55 5.78
N LEU A 220 7.81 -2.05 5.22
CA LEU A 220 7.88 -2.56 3.86
C LEU A 220 6.95 -3.75 3.64
N ARG A 221 6.42 -3.87 2.44
CA ARG A 221 5.72 -5.04 1.93
C ARG A 221 6.61 -5.79 0.96
N PHE A 222 6.51 -7.09 0.94
CA PHE A 222 7.33 -7.91 0.06
C PHE A 222 6.50 -9.05 -0.55
N THR A 223 6.49 -9.15 -1.88
CA THR A 223 6.03 -10.34 -2.58
C THR A 223 7.24 -11.11 -3.07
N PRO A 224 7.51 -12.31 -2.54
CA PRO A 224 8.70 -13.07 -2.85
C PRO A 224 8.60 -13.80 -4.20
N GLN A 225 9.75 -14.28 -4.72
CA GLN A 225 9.82 -15.09 -5.93
C GLN A 225 9.04 -16.40 -5.81
N ILE A 226 9.10 -17.01 -4.63
CA ILE A 226 8.30 -18.19 -4.29
C ILE A 226 7.15 -17.73 -3.41
N TYR A 227 6.01 -17.40 -4.00
CA TYR A 227 4.78 -17.01 -3.29
C TYR A 227 3.73 -18.14 -3.24
N CYS A 228 4.00 -19.27 -3.86
CA CYS A 228 3.24 -20.50 -3.68
C CYS A 228 4.13 -21.73 -3.94
N TYR A 229 3.69 -22.91 -3.47
CA TYR A 229 4.48 -24.14 -3.56
C TYR A 229 4.82 -24.53 -5.01
N ASN A 230 3.94 -24.26 -5.96
CA ASN A 230 4.14 -24.64 -7.37
C ASN A 230 5.29 -23.88 -8.06
N PHE A 231 5.71 -22.73 -7.50
CA PHE A 231 6.86 -21.99 -8.02
C PHE A 231 8.19 -22.46 -7.42
N ALA A 232 8.16 -23.32 -6.40
CA ALA A 232 9.36 -23.96 -5.89
C ALA A 232 9.69 -25.19 -6.73
N GLY A 233 10.93 -25.32 -7.18
CA GLY A 233 11.39 -26.49 -7.94
C GLY A 233 11.46 -27.78 -7.11
N SER A 234 11.42 -27.68 -5.77
CA SER A 234 11.44 -28.81 -4.84
C SER A 234 10.95 -28.38 -3.45
N ALA A 235 10.58 -29.37 -2.62
CA ALA A 235 10.25 -29.15 -1.22
C ALA A 235 11.44 -28.55 -0.43
N TRP A 236 12.66 -28.93 -0.76
CA TRP A 236 13.85 -28.34 -0.16
C TRP A 236 13.93 -26.84 -0.47
N GLN A 237 13.76 -26.46 -1.72
CA GLN A 237 13.82 -25.06 -2.15
C GLN A 237 12.74 -24.23 -1.47
N PHE A 238 11.50 -24.73 -1.44
CA PHE A 238 10.40 -24.09 -0.73
C PHE A 238 10.71 -23.84 0.74
N ASN A 239 11.05 -24.91 1.47
CA ASN A 239 11.31 -24.83 2.90
C ASN A 239 12.53 -23.96 3.23
N THR A 240 13.60 -24.06 2.44
CA THR A 240 14.82 -23.26 2.63
C THR A 240 14.54 -21.78 2.40
N PHE A 241 13.79 -21.45 1.34
CA PHE A 241 13.43 -20.08 1.03
C PHE A 241 12.65 -19.42 2.17
N PHE A 242 11.57 -20.05 2.65
CA PHE A 242 10.78 -19.50 3.74
C PHE A 242 11.51 -19.42 5.07
N LYS A 243 12.38 -20.41 5.35
CA LYS A 243 13.26 -20.35 6.51
C LYS A 243 14.22 -19.15 6.41
N THR A 244 14.72 -18.87 5.23
CA THR A 244 15.61 -17.72 5.01
C THR A 244 14.87 -16.39 5.17
N LEU A 245 13.63 -16.27 4.65
CA LEU A 245 12.80 -15.08 4.83
C LEU A 245 12.49 -14.80 6.32
N SER A 246 12.47 -15.81 7.18
CA SER A 246 12.26 -15.61 8.61
C SER A 246 13.37 -14.82 9.31
N ALA A 247 14.52 -14.61 8.66
CA ALA A 247 15.61 -13.76 9.12
C ALA A 247 15.39 -12.26 8.83
N MET A 248 14.40 -11.90 8.03
CA MET A 248 14.04 -10.51 7.79
C MET A 248 13.46 -9.85 9.05
N PRO A 249 13.47 -8.50 9.14
CA PRO A 249 12.78 -7.78 10.21
C PRO A 249 11.32 -8.22 10.33
N SER A 250 10.87 -8.50 11.55
CA SER A 250 9.53 -9.06 11.83
C SER A 250 8.36 -8.13 11.43
N ASN A 251 8.64 -6.86 11.18
CA ASN A 251 7.67 -5.89 10.72
C ASN A 251 7.51 -5.84 9.18
N VAL A 252 8.39 -6.50 8.41
CA VAL A 252 8.18 -6.67 6.97
C VAL A 252 7.02 -7.63 6.74
N THR A 253 5.99 -7.15 6.03
CA THR A 253 4.84 -8.00 5.69
C THR A 253 5.10 -8.72 4.38
N VAL A 254 4.99 -10.04 4.38
CA VAL A 254 5.15 -10.88 3.19
C VAL A 254 3.78 -11.23 2.62
N TYR A 255 3.61 -11.02 1.31
CA TYR A 255 2.42 -11.44 0.56
C TYR A 255 2.64 -12.82 -0.06
N TYR A 256 1.60 -13.68 0.00
CA TYR A 256 1.56 -15.02 -0.59
C TYR A 256 0.41 -15.14 -1.57
#